data_6c7e6cd525ed7893d0ce7196e96d0215
#
_entry.id   6c7e6cd525ed7893d0ce7196e96d0215
#
_cell.length_a   1.000
_cell.length_b   1.000
_cell.length_c   1.000
_cell.angle_alpha   90.00
_cell.angle_beta   90.00
_cell.angle_gamma   90.00
#
_symmetry.space_group_name_H-M   'P 1'
#
loop_
_entity.id
_entity.type
_entity.pdbx_description
1 polymer ?
#
loop_
_entity_poly.entity_id
_entity_poly.type
_entity_poly.pdbx_seq_one_letter_code
_entity_poly.pdbx_strand_id
1 'polypeptide(L)'
;MVSEKFRQVLLPFDLPGVDFYPTEVTNDDKVWSNYFMMHIWNNYRAIHQGRSVIDGTYVDDDFFLEALSLDETLLDKVPLEERLVFRLQEKPRFLFHESVVDALKAADLSGVGFIRVDHWGPAAMFSDDDLGDL
;
A
#
# COMPACT_ATOMS: atom_id res chain seq x y z
N MET A 1 4.43 6.83 -7.14
CA MET A 1 5.45 6.75 -8.20
C MET A 1 6.48 5.71 -7.82
N VAL A 2 6.82 4.83 -8.74
CA VAL A 2 7.71 3.69 -8.48
C VAL A 2 8.81 3.59 -9.54
N SER A 3 9.92 2.93 -9.20
CA SER A 3 11.03 2.69 -10.12
C SER A 3 10.73 1.56 -11.10
N GLU A 4 11.51 1.47 -12.17
CA GLU A 4 11.45 0.32 -13.10
C GLU A 4 11.74 -0.99 -12.38
N LYS A 5 12.71 -0.99 -11.47
CA LYS A 5 13.04 -2.19 -10.67
C LYS A 5 11.85 -2.66 -9.83
N PHE A 6 11.14 -1.74 -9.19
CA PHE A 6 9.92 -2.03 -8.44
C PHE A 6 8.85 -2.65 -9.35
N ARG A 7 8.61 -2.03 -10.50
CA ARG A 7 7.64 -2.52 -11.49
C ARG A 7 7.99 -3.93 -11.96
N GLN A 8 9.25 -4.21 -12.27
CA GLN A 8 9.71 -5.53 -12.73
C GLN A 8 9.44 -6.64 -11.70
N VAL A 9 9.55 -6.33 -10.42
CA VAL A 9 9.23 -7.28 -9.34
C VAL A 9 7.76 -7.65 -9.34
N LEU A 10 6.87 -6.70 -9.64
CA LEU A 10 5.43 -6.91 -9.59
C LEU A 10 4.84 -7.54 -10.85
N LEU A 11 5.49 -7.42 -12.01
CA LEU A 11 4.97 -7.95 -13.27
C LEU A 11 4.63 -9.45 -13.19
N PRO A 12 5.45 -10.33 -12.58
CA PRO A 12 5.14 -11.76 -12.50
C PRO A 12 3.87 -12.10 -11.72
N PHE A 13 3.41 -11.21 -10.84
CA PHE A 13 2.17 -11.42 -10.09
C PHE A 13 0.92 -11.24 -10.94
N ASP A 14 1.04 -10.58 -12.11
CA ASP A 14 -0.08 -10.28 -13.01
C ASP A 14 -1.28 -9.70 -12.24
N LEU A 15 -1.03 -8.60 -11.53
CA LEU A 15 -1.98 -8.01 -10.59
C LEU A 15 -3.20 -7.41 -11.31
N PRO A 16 -4.41 -7.97 -11.13
CA PRO A 16 -5.61 -7.34 -11.66
C PRO A 16 -5.83 -5.98 -11.01
N GLY A 17 -6.24 -4.99 -11.80
CA GLY A 17 -6.53 -3.66 -11.28
C GLY A 17 -5.31 -2.85 -10.87
N VAL A 18 -4.11 -3.23 -11.32
CA VAL A 18 -2.89 -2.45 -11.12
C VAL A 18 -2.27 -2.13 -12.47
N ASP A 19 -2.10 -0.85 -12.75
CA ASP A 19 -1.52 -0.37 -13.98
C ASP A 19 -0.29 0.50 -13.71
N PHE A 20 0.66 0.46 -14.64
CA PHE A 20 1.87 1.28 -14.57
C PHE A 20 1.93 2.18 -15.79
N TYR A 21 2.08 3.48 -15.57
CA TYR A 21 2.19 4.48 -16.63
C TYR A 21 3.57 5.12 -16.59
N PRO A 22 4.31 5.14 -17.71
CA PRO A 22 5.61 5.80 -17.74
C PRO A 22 5.49 7.27 -17.32
N THR A 23 6.43 7.71 -16.50
CA THR A 23 6.47 9.11 -16.05
C THR A 23 7.91 9.59 -15.95
N GLU A 24 8.07 10.90 -16.00
CA GLU A 24 9.36 11.54 -15.81
C GLU A 24 9.39 12.24 -14.45
N VAL A 25 10.53 12.14 -13.79
CA VAL A 25 10.81 12.87 -12.56
C VAL A 25 11.82 13.96 -12.88
N THR A 26 11.47 15.21 -12.59
CA THR A 26 12.38 16.34 -12.75
C THR A 26 12.71 16.95 -11.39
N ASN A 27 13.99 17.21 -11.18
CA ASN A 27 14.46 17.91 -10.01
C ASN A 27 15.63 18.82 -10.45
N ASP A 28 15.44 20.12 -10.32
CA ASP A 28 16.32 21.12 -10.90
C ASP A 28 16.48 20.88 -12.42
N ASP A 29 17.72 20.70 -12.89
CA ASP A 29 18.00 20.45 -14.31
C ASP A 29 18.09 18.97 -14.67
N LYS A 30 17.77 18.08 -13.72
CA LYS A 30 17.85 16.63 -13.94
C LYS A 30 16.49 16.02 -14.25
N VAL A 31 16.49 15.09 -15.22
CA VAL A 31 15.30 14.35 -15.63
C VAL A 31 15.60 12.86 -15.50
N TRP A 32 14.74 12.16 -14.78
CA TRP A 32 14.77 10.69 -14.68
C TRP A 32 13.56 10.12 -15.39
N SER A 33 13.78 9.21 -16.34
CA SER A 33 12.74 8.60 -17.16
C SER A 33 12.41 7.15 -16.81
N ASN A 34 13.08 6.56 -15.81
CA ASN A 34 12.89 5.17 -15.40
C ASN A 34 11.91 5.03 -14.25
N TYR A 35 10.85 5.83 -14.27
CA TYR A 35 9.82 5.83 -13.24
C TYR A 35 8.45 5.60 -13.83
N PHE A 36 7.55 5.09 -13.00
CA PHE A 36 6.17 4.81 -13.38
C PHE A 36 5.22 5.33 -12.33
N MET A 37 4.10 5.84 -12.77
CA MET A 37 2.95 6.06 -11.92
C MET A 37 2.22 4.73 -11.78
N MET A 38 2.20 4.18 -10.57
CA MET A 38 1.45 2.99 -10.25
C MET A 38 0.04 3.39 -9.87
N HIS A 39 -0.94 2.90 -10.62
CA HIS A 39 -2.35 3.14 -10.33
C HIS A 39 -2.99 1.85 -9.84
N ILE A 40 -3.67 1.94 -8.70
CA ILE A 40 -4.34 0.81 -8.06
C ILE A 40 -5.83 1.07 -8.09
N TRP A 41 -6.55 0.31 -8.91
CA TRP A 41 -7.99 0.42 -9.09
C TRP A 41 -8.78 -0.35 -8.04
N ASN A 42 -8.19 -1.43 -7.49
CA ASN A 42 -8.81 -2.24 -6.46
C ASN A 42 -9.01 -1.42 -5.19
N ASN A 43 -10.26 -1.28 -4.78
CA ASN A 43 -10.65 -0.34 -3.75
C ASN A 43 -11.73 -1.00 -2.87
N TYR A 44 -11.43 -1.26 -1.61
CA TYR A 44 -12.33 -1.96 -0.70
C TYR A 44 -12.53 -1.20 0.60
N ARG A 45 -13.76 -1.23 1.09
CA ARG A 45 -14.08 -0.75 2.45
C ARG A 45 -13.74 -1.86 3.44
N ALA A 46 -12.47 -1.97 3.77
CA ALA A 46 -11.94 -3.09 4.54
C ALA A 46 -11.42 -2.72 5.93
N ILE A 47 -11.73 -1.54 6.43
CA ILE A 47 -11.44 -1.17 7.82
C ILE A 47 -12.47 -1.83 8.73
N HIS A 48 -11.98 -2.64 9.69
CA HIS A 48 -12.85 -3.20 10.72
C HIS A 48 -13.15 -2.13 11.77
N GLN A 49 -14.37 -1.61 11.75
CA GLN A 49 -14.78 -0.50 12.61
C GLN A 49 -14.64 -0.81 14.10
N GLY A 50 -14.99 -2.02 14.52
CA GLY A 50 -14.99 -2.40 15.94
C GLY A 50 -13.61 -2.69 16.52
N ARG A 51 -12.64 -3.10 15.68
CA ARG A 51 -11.27 -3.44 16.11
C ARG A 51 -10.24 -2.36 15.78
N SER A 52 -10.55 -1.45 14.89
CA SER A 52 -9.71 -0.29 14.62
C SER A 52 -9.94 0.78 15.67
N VAL A 53 -8.93 1.62 15.91
CA VAL A 53 -9.06 2.78 16.78
C VAL A 53 -9.27 4.01 15.90
N ILE A 54 -10.44 4.60 15.99
CA ILE A 54 -10.83 5.76 15.21
C ILE A 54 -11.30 6.89 16.13
N ASP A 55 -11.06 8.12 15.70
CA ASP A 55 -11.57 9.33 16.34
C ASP A 55 -12.38 10.11 15.31
N GLY A 56 -13.68 10.26 15.54
CA GLY A 56 -14.61 10.90 14.63
C GLY A 56 -15.73 9.99 14.16
N THR A 57 -16.33 10.31 13.02
CA THR A 57 -17.52 9.67 12.48
C THR A 57 -17.17 8.75 11.32
N TYR A 58 -17.32 7.44 11.52
CA TYR A 58 -17.03 6.44 10.48
C TYR A 58 -17.94 6.58 9.24
N VAL A 59 -19.21 6.95 9.45
CA VAL A 59 -20.25 6.94 8.41
C VAL A 59 -19.88 7.83 7.22
N ASP A 60 -19.28 8.98 7.48
CA ASP A 60 -18.91 9.96 6.43
C ASP A 60 -17.42 9.89 6.07
N ASP A 61 -16.71 8.87 6.52
CA ASP A 61 -15.26 8.77 6.43
C ASP A 61 -14.51 9.97 7.05
N ASP A 62 -15.22 10.72 7.88
CA ASP A 62 -14.71 11.88 8.60
C ASP A 62 -14.20 11.46 9.99
N PHE A 63 -13.15 10.64 9.97
CA PHE A 63 -12.53 10.14 11.19
C PHE A 63 -11.01 10.16 11.04
N PHE A 64 -10.34 10.22 12.17
CA PHE A 64 -8.90 10.05 12.26
C PHE A 64 -8.60 8.61 12.63
N LEU A 65 -7.73 7.97 11.85
CA LEU A 65 -7.37 6.57 12.08
C LEU A 65 -6.10 6.50 12.93
N GLU A 66 -6.23 5.97 14.14
CA GLU A 66 -5.11 5.83 15.09
C GLU A 66 -4.50 4.43 15.06
N ALA A 67 -5.31 3.40 14.87
CA ALA A 67 -4.85 2.03 14.69
C ALA A 67 -5.74 1.32 13.67
N LEU A 68 -5.14 0.52 12.81
CA LEU A 68 -5.82 -0.15 11.71
C LEU A 68 -5.97 -1.64 12.01
N SER A 69 -7.21 -2.12 11.88
CA SER A 69 -7.52 -3.54 11.79
C SER A 69 -8.37 -3.77 10.56
N LEU A 70 -8.01 -4.76 9.75
CA LEU A 70 -8.73 -5.08 8.53
C LEU A 70 -9.92 -5.98 8.81
N ASP A 71 -10.98 -5.81 8.02
CA ASP A 71 -12.14 -6.68 8.01
C ASP A 71 -11.82 -7.93 7.19
N GLU A 72 -11.29 -8.95 7.83
CA GLU A 72 -10.88 -10.19 7.19
C GLU A 72 -12.08 -10.97 6.62
N THR A 73 -13.24 -10.87 7.27
CA THR A 73 -14.48 -11.50 6.77
C THR A 73 -14.88 -10.95 5.41
N LEU A 74 -14.74 -9.66 5.22
CA LEU A 74 -14.99 -9.02 3.93
C LEU A 74 -13.92 -9.41 2.92
N LEU A 75 -12.65 -9.34 3.30
CA LEU A 75 -11.52 -9.63 2.41
C LEU A 75 -11.51 -11.09 1.96
N ASP A 76 -11.92 -12.03 2.81
CA ASP A 76 -12.00 -13.45 2.45
C ASP A 76 -12.99 -13.73 1.31
N LYS A 77 -13.93 -12.83 1.06
CA LYS A 77 -14.87 -12.91 -0.07
C LYS A 77 -14.29 -12.38 -1.37
N VAL A 78 -13.15 -11.68 -1.31
CA VAL A 78 -12.47 -11.16 -2.48
C VAL A 78 -11.43 -12.19 -2.94
N PRO A 79 -11.38 -12.54 -4.26
CA PRO A 79 -10.33 -13.43 -4.76
C PRO A 79 -8.93 -12.94 -4.39
N LEU A 80 -8.03 -13.85 -4.06
CA LEU A 80 -6.68 -13.50 -3.58
C LEU A 80 -5.95 -12.59 -4.57
N GLU A 81 -6.03 -12.87 -5.86
CA GLU A 81 -5.37 -12.09 -6.90
C GLU A 81 -5.84 -10.62 -6.94
N GLU A 82 -7.07 -10.35 -6.52
CA GLU A 82 -7.63 -8.99 -6.49
C GLU A 82 -7.33 -8.24 -5.20
N ARG A 83 -6.80 -8.93 -4.18
CA ARG A 83 -6.42 -8.32 -2.89
C ARG A 83 -4.94 -8.41 -2.57
N LEU A 84 -4.13 -8.84 -3.52
CA LEU A 84 -2.67 -8.82 -3.38
C LEU A 84 -2.14 -7.39 -3.23
N VAL A 85 -2.73 -6.46 -3.97
CA VAL A 85 -2.47 -5.03 -3.84
C VAL A 85 -3.81 -4.30 -3.98
N PHE A 86 -4.17 -3.53 -2.99
CA PHE A 86 -5.41 -2.77 -3.02
C PHE A 86 -5.32 -1.49 -2.20
N ARG A 87 -6.32 -0.65 -2.36
CA ARG A 87 -6.47 0.61 -1.63
C ARG A 87 -7.67 0.53 -0.70
N LEU A 88 -7.54 1.08 0.50
CA LEU A 88 -8.70 1.29 1.37
C LEU A 88 -9.55 2.44 0.82
N GLN A 89 -10.86 2.21 0.75
CA GLN A 89 -11.81 3.23 0.28
C GLN A 89 -11.99 4.33 1.31
N GLU A 90 -12.03 3.99 2.59
CA GLU A 90 -12.26 4.93 3.69
C GLU A 90 -11.11 5.91 3.90
N LYS A 91 -9.89 5.46 3.64
CA LYS A 91 -8.67 6.27 3.80
C LYS A 91 -7.68 5.94 2.68
N PRO A 92 -6.95 6.92 2.16
CA PRO A 92 -6.01 6.69 1.06
C PRO A 92 -4.76 5.94 1.54
N ARG A 93 -4.91 4.65 1.81
CA ARG A 93 -3.84 3.75 2.20
C ARG A 93 -3.75 2.61 1.20
N PHE A 94 -2.54 2.30 0.78
CA PHE A 94 -2.27 1.20 -0.14
C PHE A 94 -1.78 0.01 0.67
N LEU A 95 -2.39 -1.15 0.43
CA LEU A 95 -2.09 -2.38 1.15
C LEU A 95 -1.53 -3.41 0.20
N PHE A 96 -0.47 -4.07 0.65
CA PHE A 96 0.25 -5.09 -0.09
C PHE A 96 0.20 -6.40 0.70
N HIS A 97 -0.17 -7.48 0.01
CA HIS A 97 -0.14 -8.80 0.61
C HIS A 97 1.30 -9.20 0.94
N GLU A 98 1.46 -10.03 1.95
CA GLU A 98 2.75 -10.51 2.43
C GLU A 98 3.62 -11.10 1.31
N SER A 99 3.02 -11.88 0.40
CA SER A 99 3.75 -12.48 -0.71
C SER A 99 4.36 -11.44 -1.66
N VAL A 100 3.68 -10.33 -1.88
CA VAL A 100 4.17 -9.23 -2.70
C VAL A 100 5.27 -8.48 -1.97
N VAL A 101 5.09 -8.23 -0.68
CA VAL A 101 6.08 -7.56 0.17
C VAL A 101 7.38 -8.38 0.22
N ASP A 102 7.28 -9.70 0.38
CA ASP A 102 8.46 -10.57 0.42
C ASP A 102 9.26 -10.51 -0.89
N ALA A 103 8.57 -10.48 -2.03
CA ALA A 103 9.24 -10.33 -3.32
C ALA A 103 9.93 -8.97 -3.47
N LEU A 104 9.29 -7.90 -3.01
CA LEU A 104 9.86 -6.56 -3.05
C LEU A 104 11.08 -6.42 -2.14
N LYS A 105 11.03 -7.01 -0.95
CA LYS A 105 12.17 -7.05 -0.03
C LYS A 105 13.35 -7.82 -0.61
N ALA A 106 13.10 -8.96 -1.25
CA ALA A 106 14.13 -9.77 -1.87
C ALA A 106 14.86 -9.04 -3.00
N ALA A 107 14.23 -8.04 -3.61
CA ALA A 107 14.80 -7.23 -4.67
C ALA A 107 15.74 -6.12 -4.19
N ASP A 108 15.85 -5.90 -2.88
CA ASP A 108 16.72 -4.88 -2.27
C ASP A 108 16.49 -3.48 -2.86
N LEU A 109 15.26 -3.03 -2.78
CA LEU A 109 14.85 -1.71 -3.29
C LEU A 109 15.17 -0.61 -2.28
N SER A 110 15.61 0.54 -2.77
CA SER A 110 15.80 1.74 -1.94
C SER A 110 14.57 2.66 -2.02
N GLY A 111 14.35 3.46 -0.97
CA GLY A 111 13.27 4.44 -0.94
C GLY A 111 11.87 3.86 -0.76
N VAL A 112 11.77 2.58 -0.38
CA VAL A 112 10.49 1.89 -0.14
C VAL A 112 10.56 1.23 1.23
N GLY A 113 9.55 1.48 2.05
CA GLY A 113 9.37 0.84 3.34
C GLY A 113 7.97 0.26 3.45
N PHE A 114 7.84 -0.81 4.22
CA PHE A 114 6.56 -1.45 4.51
C PHE A 114 6.37 -1.56 6.01
N ILE A 115 5.14 -1.32 6.44
CA ILE A 115 4.77 -1.40 7.84
C ILE A 115 3.64 -2.41 7.94
N ARG A 116 3.75 -3.35 8.87
CA ARG A 116 2.66 -4.30 9.13
C ARG A 116 1.42 -3.54 9.60
N VAL A 117 0.26 -4.02 9.16
CA VAL A 117 -1.03 -3.39 9.51
C VAL A 117 -1.21 -3.29 11.03
N ASP A 118 -0.84 -4.33 11.76
CA ASP A 118 -0.95 -4.37 13.23
C ASP A 118 0.06 -3.46 13.95
N HIS A 119 1.09 -3.00 13.26
CA HIS A 119 2.07 -2.03 13.78
C HIS A 119 1.83 -0.60 13.29
N TRP A 120 0.87 -0.42 12.40
CA TRP A 120 0.64 0.89 11.81
C TRP A 120 0.00 1.86 12.80
N GLY A 121 0.46 3.11 12.76
CA GLY A 121 -0.12 4.25 13.47
C GLY A 121 0.24 5.55 12.75
N PRO A 122 -0.31 6.69 13.16
CA PRO A 122 -0.09 7.97 12.48
C PRO A 122 1.39 8.40 12.41
N ALA A 123 2.20 7.98 13.36
CA ALA A 123 3.63 8.30 13.43
C ALA A 123 4.52 7.20 12.84
N ALA A 124 3.96 6.12 12.31
CA ALA A 124 4.72 4.96 11.85
C ALA A 124 5.73 5.31 10.74
N MET A 125 5.37 6.22 9.83
CA MET A 125 6.26 6.65 8.75
C MET A 125 7.50 7.41 9.24
N PHE A 126 7.52 7.79 10.51
CA PHE A 126 8.66 8.47 11.14
C PHE A 126 9.41 7.56 12.12
N SER A 127 9.04 6.29 12.21
CA SER A 127 9.65 5.31 13.10
C SER A 127 10.59 4.40 12.31
N ASP A 128 11.88 4.52 12.59
CA ASP A 128 12.90 3.65 12.00
C ASP A 128 12.75 2.19 12.47
N ASP A 129 12.21 1.99 13.67
CA ASP A 129 12.02 0.66 14.25
C ASP A 129 11.05 -0.20 13.42
N ASP A 130 9.95 0.39 12.98
CA ASP A 130 8.96 -0.31 12.16
C ASP A 130 9.43 -0.55 10.73
N LEU A 131 10.30 0.30 10.22
CA LEU A 131 10.89 0.15 8.89
C LEU A 131 12.06 -0.83 8.88
N GLY A 132 12.78 -0.96 10.00
CA GLY A 132 13.96 -1.81 10.11
C GLY A 132 13.64 -3.29 10.21
N ASP A 133 12.50 -3.66 10.78
CA ASP A 133 12.10 -5.05 11.02
C ASP A 133 11.36 -5.69 9.84
N LEU A 134 11.21 -4.96 8.78
CA LEU A 134 10.56 -5.46 7.56
C LEU A 134 11.49 -6.36 6.69
#